data_aa03df7cfcdd0d891cd6fded172b28b6
#
_entry.id   aa03df7cfcdd0d891cd6fded172b28b6
#
_cell.length_a   1.000
_cell.length_b   1.000
_cell.length_c   1.000
_cell.angle_alpha   90.00
_cell.angle_beta   90.00
_cell.angle_gamma   90.00
#
_symmetry.space_group_name_H-M   'P 1'
#
loop_
_entity.id
_entity.type
_entity.pdbx_description
1 polymer ?
#
loop_
_entity_poly.entity_id
_entity_poly.type
_entity_poly.pdbx_seq_one_letter_code
_entity_poly.pdbx_strand_id
1 'polypeptide(L)'
;DGKEYVCRNSDLRAVGLANTAKWASLLEYAQTQKFPNNKGAEGTAGDQSRLEVGMACITGRPAEIITPRNVSITELASFIGGAVRSQNPITCGTYDENSIGSLPRLVFGSHAYTIIGFEPSRNMVVIRNPHGHSSRVFNHPSDPRHLEFEWMGDGVFKMSLSLFQNYFHSVARSFL
;
A
#
# COMPACT_ATOMS: atom_id res chain seq x y z
N ASP A 1 -19.03 -8.33 -11.40
CA ASP A 1 -20.48 -8.18 -11.30
C ASP A 1 -21.18 -8.25 -12.68
N GLY A 2 -20.41 -8.39 -13.76
CA GLY A 2 -20.91 -8.51 -15.14
C GLY A 2 -21.52 -7.23 -15.72
N LYS A 3 -21.41 -6.10 -15.03
CA LYS A 3 -21.85 -4.79 -15.55
C LYS A 3 -20.80 -4.20 -16.50
N GLU A 4 -21.27 -3.66 -17.61
CA GLU A 4 -20.46 -2.91 -18.54
C GLU A 4 -20.42 -1.43 -18.12
N TYR A 5 -19.22 -0.85 -18.08
CA TYR A 5 -19.00 0.56 -17.80
C TYR A 5 -18.41 1.24 -19.02
N VAL A 6 -19.14 2.19 -19.60
CA VAL A 6 -18.68 2.98 -20.76
C VAL A 6 -17.87 4.16 -20.26
N CYS A 7 -16.62 4.25 -20.69
CA CYS A 7 -15.69 5.31 -20.32
C CYS A 7 -15.33 6.14 -21.55
N ARG A 8 -15.45 7.46 -21.46
CA ARG A 8 -15.01 8.41 -22.50
C ARG A 8 -13.63 8.96 -22.15
N ASN A 9 -12.90 9.48 -23.14
CA ASN A 9 -11.60 10.10 -22.90
C ASN A 9 -11.65 11.30 -21.93
N SER A 10 -12.77 12.02 -21.88
CA SER A 10 -13.00 13.08 -20.90
C SER A 10 -13.05 12.55 -19.46
N ASP A 11 -13.60 11.35 -19.27
CA ASP A 11 -13.78 10.75 -17.96
C ASP A 11 -12.43 10.29 -17.39
N LEU A 12 -11.52 9.79 -18.27
CA LEU A 12 -10.15 9.42 -17.88
C LEU A 12 -9.33 10.62 -17.37
N ARG A 13 -9.57 11.81 -17.95
CA ARG A 13 -8.92 13.04 -17.49
C ARG A 13 -9.44 13.49 -16.12
N ALA A 14 -10.72 13.25 -15.85
CA ALA A 14 -11.37 13.64 -14.60
C ALA A 14 -10.86 12.83 -13.40
N VAL A 15 -10.37 11.59 -13.60
CA VAL A 15 -9.79 10.75 -12.54
C VAL A 15 -8.28 10.98 -12.33
N GLY A 16 -7.67 11.95 -13.01
CA GLY A 16 -6.30 12.39 -12.73
C GLY A 16 -5.17 11.52 -13.31
N LEU A 17 -5.49 10.38 -13.93
CA LEU A 17 -4.50 9.42 -14.46
C LEU A 17 -4.27 9.52 -15.98
N ALA A 18 -4.58 10.66 -16.58
CA ALA A 18 -4.54 10.85 -18.05
C ALA A 18 -3.19 10.55 -18.73
N ASN A 19 -2.09 10.60 -17.95
CA ASN A 19 -0.73 10.39 -18.43
C ASN A 19 -0.15 9.01 -18.08
N THR A 20 -0.95 8.12 -17.49
CA THR A 20 -0.54 6.76 -17.09
C THR A 20 -0.99 5.73 -18.12
N ALA A 21 -0.69 4.46 -17.85
CA ALA A 21 -1.18 3.37 -18.68
C ALA A 21 -2.72 3.37 -18.73
N LYS A 22 -3.30 3.38 -19.93
CA LYS A 22 -4.76 3.48 -20.14
C LYS A 22 -5.58 2.48 -19.34
N TRP A 23 -5.07 1.27 -19.14
CA TRP A 23 -5.76 0.23 -18.39
C TRP A 23 -5.97 0.59 -16.91
N ALA A 24 -4.99 1.28 -16.29
CA ALA A 24 -5.10 1.72 -14.90
C ALA A 24 -6.20 2.77 -14.74
N SER A 25 -6.27 3.75 -15.65
CA SER A 25 -7.32 4.77 -15.67
C SER A 25 -8.71 4.18 -15.92
N LEU A 26 -8.80 3.14 -16.76
CA LEU A 26 -10.07 2.43 -17.00
C LEU A 26 -10.55 1.67 -15.77
N LEU A 27 -9.64 1.00 -15.06
CA LEU A 27 -9.97 0.30 -13.80
C LEU A 27 -10.43 1.28 -12.73
N GLU A 28 -9.75 2.40 -12.58
CA GLU A 28 -10.13 3.43 -11.64
C GLU A 28 -11.50 4.01 -11.97
N TYR A 29 -11.75 4.33 -13.24
CA TYR A 29 -13.06 4.79 -13.68
C TYR A 29 -14.16 3.77 -13.37
N ALA A 30 -13.96 2.50 -13.69
CA ALA A 30 -14.93 1.43 -13.40
C ALA A 30 -15.18 1.31 -11.88
N GLN A 31 -14.14 1.46 -11.06
CA GLN A 31 -14.27 1.43 -9.61
C GLN A 31 -15.08 2.62 -9.09
N THR A 32 -14.88 3.83 -9.61
CA THR A 32 -15.66 5.01 -9.21
C THR A 32 -17.14 4.88 -9.60
N GLN A 33 -17.44 4.24 -10.72
CA GLN A 33 -18.83 3.97 -11.15
C GLN A 33 -19.49 2.92 -10.25
N LYS A 34 -18.76 1.90 -9.85
CA LYS A 34 -19.27 0.83 -8.96
C LYS A 34 -19.48 1.34 -7.52
N PHE A 35 -18.66 2.26 -7.08
CA PHE A 35 -18.68 2.84 -5.73
C PHE A 35 -18.77 4.38 -5.79
N PRO A 36 -19.92 4.94 -6.19
CA PRO A 36 -20.08 6.37 -6.49
C PRO A 36 -19.86 7.30 -5.27
N ASN A 37 -19.90 6.77 -4.07
CA ASN A 37 -19.60 7.53 -2.83
C ASN A 37 -18.09 7.63 -2.57
N ASN A 38 -17.25 6.93 -3.32
CA ASN A 38 -15.80 7.00 -3.24
C ASN A 38 -15.33 8.00 -4.30
N LYS A 39 -14.82 9.13 -3.89
CA LYS A 39 -14.37 10.22 -4.77
C LYS A 39 -13.04 9.86 -5.46
N GLY A 40 -13.07 8.91 -6.42
CA GLY A 40 -11.89 8.48 -7.17
C GLY A 40 -10.85 7.72 -6.35
N ALA A 41 -9.64 7.55 -6.92
CA ALA A 41 -8.52 6.88 -6.23
C ALA A 41 -8.13 7.61 -4.93
N GLU A 42 -8.20 8.93 -4.90
CA GLU A 42 -7.94 9.71 -3.70
C GLU A 42 -8.98 9.45 -2.60
N GLY A 43 -10.23 9.22 -2.96
CA GLY A 43 -11.30 8.88 -2.02
C GLY A 43 -11.20 7.46 -1.46
N THR A 44 -10.68 6.51 -2.24
CA THR A 44 -10.40 5.13 -1.77
C THR A 44 -9.09 5.04 -0.98
N ALA A 45 -8.10 5.85 -1.30
CA ALA A 45 -6.85 5.94 -0.54
C ALA A 45 -7.04 6.63 0.82
N GLY A 46 -7.99 7.54 0.93
CA GLY A 46 -8.34 8.21 2.20
C GLY A 46 -9.16 7.37 3.17
N ASP A 47 -9.83 6.31 2.70
CA ASP A 47 -10.55 5.38 3.56
C ASP A 47 -9.63 4.22 3.95
N GLN A 48 -9.06 4.31 5.13
CA GLN A 48 -8.10 3.37 5.70
C GLN A 48 -8.57 1.90 5.72
N SER A 49 -9.86 1.64 5.52
CA SER A 49 -10.48 0.32 5.62
C SER A 49 -10.71 -0.39 4.28
N ARG A 50 -10.17 0.12 3.15
CA ARG A 50 -10.58 -0.35 1.81
C ARG A 50 -9.48 -0.87 0.90
N LEU A 51 -8.30 -1.16 1.39
CA LEU A 51 -7.24 -1.79 0.59
C LEU A 51 -7.70 -3.14 0.03
N GLU A 52 -8.41 -3.93 0.84
CA GLU A 52 -8.94 -5.24 0.47
C GLU A 52 -10.01 -5.13 -0.64
N VAL A 53 -10.82 -4.08 -0.61
CA VAL A 53 -11.85 -3.84 -1.65
C VAL A 53 -11.19 -3.56 -3.00
N GLY A 54 -10.18 -2.69 -3.02
CA GLY A 54 -9.42 -2.39 -4.23
C GLY A 54 -8.74 -3.63 -4.81
N MET A 55 -8.12 -4.44 -3.96
CA MET A 55 -7.50 -5.70 -4.36
C MET A 55 -8.51 -6.70 -4.91
N ALA A 56 -9.63 -6.88 -4.23
CA ALA A 56 -10.70 -7.77 -4.68
C ALA A 56 -11.31 -7.32 -6.02
N CYS A 57 -11.42 -6.02 -6.26
CA CYS A 57 -11.86 -5.48 -7.55
C CYS A 57 -10.92 -5.82 -8.70
N ILE A 58 -9.61 -5.79 -8.47
CA ILE A 58 -8.60 -6.06 -9.50
C ILE A 58 -8.44 -7.56 -9.74
N THR A 59 -8.39 -8.36 -8.67
CA THR A 59 -8.10 -9.80 -8.77
C THR A 59 -9.34 -10.65 -9.04
N GLY A 60 -10.54 -10.13 -8.75
CA GLY A 60 -11.79 -10.90 -8.76
C GLY A 60 -11.86 -11.95 -7.63
N ARG A 61 -10.92 -11.91 -6.67
CA ARG A 61 -10.81 -12.85 -5.56
C ARG A 61 -11.02 -12.14 -4.22
N PRO A 62 -11.43 -12.86 -3.18
CA PRO A 62 -11.46 -12.30 -1.83
C PRO A 62 -10.10 -11.77 -1.41
N ALA A 63 -10.10 -10.74 -0.59
CA ALA A 63 -8.91 -10.20 0.04
C ALA A 63 -9.05 -10.23 1.55
N GLU A 64 -7.94 -10.46 2.23
CA GLU A 64 -7.83 -10.44 3.69
C GLU A 64 -7.11 -9.17 4.12
N ILE A 65 -7.50 -8.62 5.25
CA ILE A 65 -6.86 -7.45 5.85
C ILE A 65 -6.56 -7.71 7.32
N ILE A 66 -5.40 -7.25 7.77
CA ILE A 66 -5.01 -7.25 9.18
C ILE A 66 -4.54 -5.86 9.59
N THR A 67 -4.68 -5.57 10.88
CA THR A 67 -4.09 -4.38 11.53
C THR A 67 -2.78 -4.79 12.17
N PRO A 68 -1.62 -4.29 11.69
CA PRO A 68 -0.30 -4.72 12.18
C PRO A 68 -0.12 -4.62 13.69
N ARG A 69 -0.65 -3.57 14.34
CA ARG A 69 -0.56 -3.39 15.79
C ARG A 69 -1.37 -4.40 16.61
N ASN A 70 -2.34 -5.06 16.00
CA ASN A 70 -3.25 -6.00 16.70
C ASN A 70 -2.78 -7.45 16.60
N VAL A 71 -1.66 -7.70 15.94
CA VAL A 71 -1.08 -9.05 15.78
C VAL A 71 0.37 -9.07 16.27
N SER A 72 0.86 -10.23 16.63
CA SER A 72 2.27 -10.42 16.97
C SER A 72 3.17 -10.25 15.75
N ILE A 73 4.46 -9.95 15.98
CA ILE A 73 5.47 -9.89 14.91
C ILE A 73 5.53 -11.21 14.12
N THR A 74 5.37 -12.35 14.81
CA THR A 74 5.37 -13.67 14.17
C THR A 74 4.16 -13.87 13.24
N GLU A 75 2.98 -13.45 13.66
CA GLU A 75 1.77 -13.49 12.82
C GLU A 75 1.88 -12.54 11.63
N LEU A 76 2.38 -11.32 11.85
CA LEU A 76 2.62 -10.36 10.78
C LEU A 76 3.64 -10.89 9.77
N ALA A 77 4.75 -11.49 10.24
CA ALA A 77 5.75 -12.14 9.39
C ALA A 77 5.16 -13.30 8.59
N SER A 78 4.31 -14.11 9.20
CA SER A 78 3.63 -15.23 8.55
C SER A 78 2.65 -14.74 7.48
N PHE A 79 1.88 -13.69 7.78
CA PHE A 79 0.92 -13.10 6.85
C PHE A 79 1.61 -12.53 5.61
N ILE A 80 2.62 -11.67 5.81
CA ILE A 80 3.39 -11.04 4.74
C ILE A 80 4.22 -12.06 3.98
N GLY A 81 5.00 -12.87 4.70
CA GLY A 81 5.89 -13.87 4.11
C GLY A 81 5.14 -14.95 3.34
N GLY A 82 3.94 -15.33 3.80
CA GLY A 82 3.05 -16.23 3.09
C GLY A 82 2.59 -15.65 1.74
N ALA A 83 2.13 -14.40 1.74
CA ALA A 83 1.72 -13.72 0.51
C ALA A 83 2.87 -13.58 -0.50
N VAL A 84 4.05 -13.15 -0.03
CA VAL A 84 5.24 -12.98 -0.88
C VAL A 84 5.68 -14.33 -1.50
N ARG A 85 5.75 -15.42 -0.72
CA ARG A 85 6.12 -16.74 -1.22
C ARG A 85 5.14 -17.28 -2.26
N SER A 86 3.84 -17.02 -2.07
CA SER A 86 2.78 -17.44 -3.00
C SER A 86 2.57 -16.48 -4.16
N GLN A 87 3.39 -15.43 -4.27
CA GLN A 87 3.25 -14.38 -5.27
C GLN A 87 1.87 -13.71 -5.28
N ASN A 88 1.21 -13.71 -4.15
CA ASN A 88 -0.05 -13.01 -3.98
C ASN A 88 0.15 -11.50 -3.88
N PRO A 89 -0.70 -10.69 -4.48
CA PRO A 89 -0.66 -9.23 -4.31
C PRO A 89 -0.84 -8.87 -2.84
N ILE A 90 -0.01 -7.92 -2.36
CA ILE A 90 -0.05 -7.44 -0.99
C ILE A 90 0.21 -5.94 -0.95
N THR A 91 -0.65 -5.22 -0.23
CA THR A 91 -0.59 -3.76 -0.08
C THR A 91 -0.67 -3.37 1.38
N CYS A 92 -0.23 -2.16 1.72
CA CYS A 92 -0.32 -1.64 3.08
C CYS A 92 -0.64 -0.15 3.08
N GLY A 93 -1.29 0.33 4.14
CA GLY A 93 -1.68 1.73 4.33
C GLY A 93 -1.06 2.31 5.60
N THR A 94 -0.55 3.53 5.52
CA THR A 94 0.03 4.24 6.66
C THR A 94 -1.02 4.99 7.46
N TYR A 95 -0.77 5.16 8.76
CA TYR A 95 -1.48 6.12 9.58
C TYR A 95 -1.36 7.53 9.00
N ASP A 96 -2.29 8.43 9.35
CA ASP A 96 -2.14 9.85 9.08
C ASP A 96 -0.94 10.44 9.87
N GLU A 97 -0.43 11.59 9.41
CA GLU A 97 0.76 12.21 10.01
C GLU A 97 0.57 12.59 11.49
N ASN A 98 -0.65 12.90 11.91
CA ASN A 98 -0.94 13.23 13.30
C ASN A 98 -0.96 11.97 14.18
N SER A 99 -1.49 10.86 13.65
CA SER A 99 -1.54 9.57 14.34
C SER A 99 -0.15 8.90 14.45
N ILE A 100 0.77 9.20 13.53
CA ILE A 100 2.18 8.81 13.62
C ILE A 100 2.88 9.61 14.75
N GLY A 101 2.39 10.80 15.07
CA GLY A 101 2.84 11.61 16.20
C GLY A 101 4.28 12.07 16.06
N SER A 102 5.08 11.87 17.13
CA SER A 102 6.50 12.27 17.17
C SER A 102 7.45 11.30 16.44
N LEU A 103 6.95 10.24 15.81
CA LEU A 103 7.79 9.34 15.04
C LEU A 103 8.41 10.09 13.85
N PRO A 104 9.67 9.80 13.52
CA PRO A 104 10.29 10.40 12.36
C PRO A 104 9.51 10.12 11.08
N ARG A 105 9.45 11.10 10.22
CA ARG A 105 8.74 10.99 8.95
C ARG A 105 9.55 10.17 7.94
N LEU A 106 9.52 8.85 8.09
CA LEU A 106 10.18 7.89 7.18
C LEU A 106 9.33 7.60 5.94
N VAL A 107 8.01 7.70 6.09
CA VAL A 107 7.02 7.41 5.04
C VAL A 107 5.98 8.54 5.00
N PHE A 108 5.26 8.64 3.89
CA PHE A 108 4.10 9.54 3.82
C PHE A 108 2.97 9.01 4.69
N GLY A 109 2.31 9.87 5.42
CA GLY A 109 1.06 9.57 6.11
C GLY A 109 -0.14 9.50 5.15
N SER A 110 -1.20 8.84 5.55
CA SER A 110 -2.43 8.64 4.75
C SER A 110 -2.16 8.16 3.32
N HIS A 111 -1.21 7.22 3.17
CA HIS A 111 -0.73 6.78 1.86
C HIS A 111 -0.69 5.25 1.75
N ALA A 112 -0.96 4.75 0.54
CA ALA A 112 -0.90 3.33 0.23
C ALA A 112 0.43 2.95 -0.43
N TYR A 113 0.95 1.80 -0.05
CA TYR A 113 2.20 1.23 -0.54
C TYR A 113 1.98 -0.22 -1.01
N THR A 114 2.90 -0.72 -1.83
CA THR A 114 2.96 -2.13 -2.22
C THR A 114 4.06 -2.84 -1.47
N ILE A 115 3.78 -3.99 -0.88
CA ILE A 115 4.82 -4.88 -0.36
C ILE A 115 5.29 -5.76 -1.51
N ILE A 116 6.59 -5.70 -1.81
CA ILE A 116 7.21 -6.40 -2.93
C ILE A 116 8.18 -7.51 -2.50
N GLY A 117 8.44 -7.63 -1.20
CA GLY A 117 9.35 -8.66 -0.68
C GLY A 117 9.33 -8.75 0.84
N PHE A 118 9.93 -9.82 1.34
CA PHE A 118 10.14 -10.07 2.75
C PHE A 118 11.46 -10.84 2.98
N GLU A 119 12.27 -10.37 3.92
CA GLU A 119 13.52 -11.00 4.35
C GLU A 119 13.34 -11.67 5.73
N PRO A 120 13.05 -12.97 5.79
CA PRO A 120 12.72 -13.63 7.07
C PRO A 120 13.86 -13.59 8.09
N SER A 121 15.12 -13.71 7.64
CA SER A 121 16.30 -13.73 8.52
C SER A 121 16.52 -12.44 9.31
N ARG A 122 16.01 -11.32 8.79
CA ARG A 122 16.12 -9.98 9.40
C ARG A 122 14.77 -9.42 9.85
N ASN A 123 13.67 -10.15 9.60
CA ASN A 123 12.30 -9.64 9.79
C ASN A 123 12.08 -8.29 9.09
N MET A 124 12.59 -8.14 7.86
CA MET A 124 12.46 -6.91 7.10
C MET A 124 11.46 -7.09 5.94
N VAL A 125 10.54 -6.14 5.83
CA VAL A 125 9.61 -6.03 4.72
C VAL A 125 10.18 -5.09 3.67
N VAL A 126 10.07 -5.46 2.39
CA VAL A 126 10.47 -4.63 1.24
C VAL A 126 9.22 -3.95 0.68
N ILE A 127 9.23 -2.64 0.66
CA ILE A 127 8.07 -1.81 0.37
C ILE A 127 8.38 -0.89 -0.80
N ARG A 128 7.41 -0.71 -1.68
CA ARG A 128 7.47 0.23 -2.80
C ARG A 128 6.42 1.31 -2.66
N ASN A 129 6.85 2.56 -2.77
CA ASN A 129 5.99 3.71 -2.97
C ASN A 129 5.51 3.74 -4.43
N PRO A 130 4.18 3.75 -4.71
CA PRO A 130 3.66 3.83 -6.08
C PRO A 130 4.08 5.12 -6.81
N HIS A 131 4.43 6.19 -6.09
CA HIS A 131 4.96 7.42 -6.71
C HIS A 131 6.37 7.26 -7.31
N GLY A 132 7.06 6.13 -7.08
CA GLY A 132 8.40 5.88 -7.62
C GLY A 132 9.52 6.68 -6.96
N HIS A 133 9.21 7.47 -5.95
CA HIS A 133 10.20 8.25 -5.19
C HIS A 133 9.79 8.36 -3.71
N SER A 134 10.73 8.72 -2.85
CA SER A 134 10.45 9.17 -1.50
C SER A 134 10.75 10.67 -1.38
N SER A 135 9.89 11.39 -0.70
CA SER A 135 10.14 12.81 -0.39
C SER A 135 11.23 13.00 0.67
N ARG A 136 11.63 11.92 1.35
CA ARG A 136 12.53 12.02 2.50
C ARG A 136 13.52 10.86 2.48
N VAL A 137 14.76 11.20 2.21
CA VAL A 137 15.89 10.29 2.36
C VAL A 137 16.30 10.32 3.81
N PHE A 138 16.06 9.21 4.51
CA PHE A 138 16.63 9.00 5.83
C PHE A 138 17.90 8.18 5.66
N ASN A 139 19.04 8.84 5.70
CA ASN A 139 20.35 8.20 5.63
C ASN A 139 21.31 8.93 6.56
N HIS A 140 21.01 8.92 7.86
CA HIS A 140 22.01 9.41 8.81
C HIS A 140 22.61 8.21 9.54
N PRO A 141 23.91 7.87 9.31
CA PRO A 141 24.57 6.73 9.93
C PRO A 141 24.56 6.73 11.46
N SER A 142 24.36 7.91 12.07
CA SER A 142 24.26 8.06 13.52
C SER A 142 22.85 7.85 14.08
N ASP A 143 21.84 7.66 13.24
CA ASP A 143 20.51 7.33 13.74
C ASP A 143 20.44 5.81 14.04
N PRO A 144 20.10 5.41 15.28
CA PRO A 144 20.03 3.99 15.65
C PRO A 144 19.04 3.18 14.82
N ARG A 145 18.12 3.85 14.13
CA ARG A 145 17.13 3.21 13.26
C ARG A 145 17.67 2.84 11.88
N HIS A 146 18.90 3.19 11.51
CA HIS A 146 19.50 2.78 10.24
C HIS A 146 19.56 1.26 10.07
N LEU A 147 19.53 0.50 11.17
CA LEU A 147 19.44 -0.96 11.15
C LEU A 147 18.02 -1.48 10.88
N GLU A 148 17.01 -0.64 11.10
CA GLU A 148 15.60 -0.98 10.93
C GLU A 148 14.97 -0.40 9.66
N PHE A 149 15.65 0.52 8.99
CA PHE A 149 15.20 1.16 7.76
C PHE A 149 16.36 1.30 6.77
N GLU A 150 16.18 0.79 5.55
CA GLU A 150 17.17 0.82 4.47
C GLU A 150 16.52 1.39 3.21
N TRP A 151 17.03 2.52 2.73
CA TRP A 151 16.60 3.11 1.48
C TRP A 151 17.30 2.43 0.29
N MET A 152 16.55 1.96 -0.71
CA MET A 152 17.06 1.23 -1.87
C MET A 152 17.01 2.02 -3.18
N GLY A 153 16.36 3.18 -3.19
CA GLY A 153 16.16 3.99 -4.40
C GLY A 153 14.80 3.74 -5.08
N ASP A 154 14.43 4.61 -6.01
CA ASP A 154 13.23 4.52 -6.86
C ASP A 154 11.91 4.22 -6.10
N GLY A 155 11.76 4.81 -4.93
CA GLY A 155 10.60 4.59 -4.09
C GLY A 155 10.61 3.26 -3.32
N VAL A 156 11.70 2.47 -3.40
CA VAL A 156 11.84 1.20 -2.68
C VAL A 156 12.65 1.38 -1.41
N PHE A 157 12.17 0.78 -0.32
CA PHE A 157 12.86 0.76 0.96
C PHE A 157 12.55 -0.54 1.73
N LYS A 158 13.40 -0.86 2.69
CA LYS A 158 13.17 -1.93 3.66
C LYS A 158 12.91 -1.36 5.02
N MET A 159 12.10 -2.07 5.80
CA MET A 159 11.74 -1.68 7.15
C MET A 159 11.58 -2.93 8.02
N SER A 160 12.05 -2.88 9.28
CA SER A 160 11.77 -3.95 10.22
C SER A 160 10.28 -4.07 10.49
N LEU A 161 9.78 -5.27 10.82
CA LEU A 161 8.36 -5.44 11.15
C LEU A 161 7.97 -4.67 12.41
N SER A 162 8.88 -4.49 13.36
CA SER A 162 8.65 -3.67 14.55
C SER A 162 8.41 -2.21 14.19
N LEU A 163 9.24 -1.66 13.31
CA LEU A 163 9.09 -0.31 12.82
C LEU A 163 7.83 -0.18 11.94
N PHE A 164 7.55 -1.19 11.12
CA PHE A 164 6.36 -1.25 10.27
C PHE A 164 5.06 -1.14 11.08
N GLN A 165 4.93 -1.83 12.21
CA GLN A 165 3.76 -1.74 13.10
C GLN A 165 3.50 -0.30 13.60
N ASN A 166 4.53 0.55 13.67
CA ASN A 166 4.39 1.92 14.13
C ASN A 166 3.84 2.87 13.06
N TYR A 167 4.09 2.57 11.79
CA TYR A 167 3.72 3.44 10.66
C TYR A 167 2.49 2.98 9.90
N PHE A 168 2.22 1.66 9.87
CA PHE A 168 1.16 1.09 9.04
C PHE A 168 -0.03 0.62 9.88
N HIS A 169 -1.23 1.08 9.49
CA HIS A 169 -2.47 0.70 10.18
C HIS A 169 -3.09 -0.56 9.57
N SER A 170 -2.78 -0.87 8.31
CA SER A 170 -3.39 -2.01 7.62
C SER A 170 -2.43 -2.67 6.64
N VAL A 171 -2.58 -3.98 6.49
CA VAL A 171 -1.99 -4.79 5.44
C VAL A 171 -3.09 -5.65 4.85
N ALA A 172 -3.24 -5.62 3.53
CA ALA A 172 -4.19 -6.44 2.81
C ALA A 172 -3.48 -7.33 1.79
N ARG A 173 -3.94 -8.58 1.65
CA ARG A 173 -3.50 -9.51 0.61
C ARG A 173 -4.70 -10.09 -0.12
N SER A 174 -4.55 -10.39 -1.40
CA SER A 174 -5.50 -11.13 -2.20
C SER A 174 -4.89 -12.44 -2.67
N PHE A 175 -5.72 -13.37 -3.06
CA PHE A 175 -5.30 -14.68 -3.56
C PHE A 175 -5.45 -14.69 -5.09
N LEU A 176 -4.43 -15.20 -5.81
CA LEU A 176 -4.46 -15.39 -7.27
C LEU A 176 -4.83 -16.83 -7.63
#